data_f553c16293f4366aad7a7ca5d8bad34f
#
_entry.id   f553c16293f4366aad7a7ca5d8bad34f
#
_cell.length_a   1.000
_cell.length_b   1.000
_cell.length_c   1.000
_cell.angle_alpha   90.00
_cell.angle_beta   90.00
_cell.angle_gamma   90.00
#
_symmetry.space_group_name_H-M   'P 1'
#
loop_
_entity.id
_entity.type
_entity.pdbx_description
1 polymer ?
#
loop_
_entity_poly.entity_id
_entity_poly.type
_entity_poly.pdbx_seq_one_letter_code
_entity_poly.pdbx_strand_id
1 'polypeptide(L)'
;NVETLLEIQQVSLFIGAGFVLSFHAGTHDIFAPVRERLQSATDTIDQAHAQADHLGYALADVVVDSGFSVVADYGERLEQLEDEIFEARSHNLISVIHDLRRALSTLRKTLRSQQEMIQRWLVSEHGVVHLENRPYIRDMEDHARRVIDLTDSYHDATGALLDTHLSLASMRLNDVMRVLTLIATVFMPLSFIAGLYGMNFNTTSPWNMPELGWYYGYPIVLGVMGAL
;
A
#
# COMPACT_ATOMS: atom_id res chain seq x y z
N ASN A 1 2.58 -10.36 -9.57
CA ASN A 1 2.48 -9.26 -10.52
C ASN A 1 1.23 -8.46 -10.19
N VAL A 2 1.37 -7.26 -9.62
CA VAL A 2 0.27 -6.36 -9.25
C VAL A 2 -0.45 -5.80 -10.49
N GLU A 3 0.18 -5.83 -11.64
CA GLU A 3 -0.43 -5.40 -12.93
C GLU A 3 -1.64 -6.26 -13.35
N THR A 4 -1.81 -7.46 -12.78
CA THR A 4 -2.93 -8.36 -13.09
C THR A 4 -4.18 -8.08 -12.23
N LEU A 5 -4.11 -7.15 -11.27
CA LEU A 5 -5.19 -6.90 -10.30
C LEU A 5 -6.22 -5.85 -10.75
N LEU A 6 -5.90 -5.03 -11.75
CA LEU A 6 -6.81 -3.97 -12.21
C LEU A 6 -7.06 -4.09 -13.71
N GLU A 7 -8.18 -4.65 -14.09
CA GLU A 7 -8.71 -4.62 -15.45
C GLU A 7 -9.83 -3.58 -15.51
N ILE A 8 -9.59 -2.49 -16.25
CA ILE A 8 -10.58 -1.43 -16.42
C ILE A 8 -11.42 -1.75 -17.65
N GLN A 9 -12.70 -1.94 -17.45
CA GLN A 9 -13.66 -2.20 -18.50
C GLN A 9 -14.66 -1.05 -18.61
N GLN A 10 -15.09 -0.74 -19.83
CA GLN A 10 -16.05 0.32 -20.08
C GLN A 10 -17.46 -0.24 -20.12
N VAL A 11 -18.34 0.39 -19.35
CA VAL A 11 -19.79 0.21 -19.45
C VAL A 11 -20.40 1.47 -20.07
N SER A 12 -21.24 1.29 -21.07
CA SER A 12 -22.01 2.39 -21.69
C SER A 12 -23.49 2.11 -21.52
N LEU A 13 -24.21 3.09 -20.93
CA LEU A 13 -25.66 3.03 -20.72
C LEU A 13 -26.34 4.14 -21.54
N PHE A 14 -27.33 3.77 -22.32
CA PHE A 14 -28.19 4.69 -23.05
C PHE A 14 -29.61 4.56 -22.51
N ILE A 15 -30.10 5.62 -21.87
CA ILE A 15 -31.40 5.65 -21.19
C ILE A 15 -32.34 6.52 -22.02
N GLY A 16 -33.46 5.96 -22.45
CA GLY A 16 -34.52 6.64 -23.19
C GLY A 16 -35.86 6.56 -22.47
N ALA A 17 -36.86 7.15 -23.05
CA ALA A 17 -38.25 7.21 -22.50
C ALA A 17 -38.92 5.83 -22.60
N GLY A 18 -38.48 4.83 -21.89
CA GLY A 18 -39.07 3.47 -21.87
C GLY A 18 -38.12 2.36 -22.30
N PHE A 19 -36.83 2.65 -22.48
CA PHE A 19 -35.82 1.64 -22.75
C PHE A 19 -34.46 2.01 -22.16
N VAL A 20 -33.66 0.97 -21.89
CA VAL A 20 -32.24 1.11 -21.53
C VAL A 20 -31.45 0.17 -22.43
N LEU A 21 -30.38 0.70 -23.02
CA LEU A 21 -29.38 -0.12 -23.75
C LEU A 21 -28.09 -0.09 -22.97
N SER A 22 -27.56 -1.25 -22.66
CA SER A 22 -26.27 -1.41 -21.99
C SER A 22 -25.26 -2.11 -22.90
N PHE A 23 -24.05 -1.58 -22.95
CA PHE A 23 -22.91 -2.20 -23.64
C PHE A 23 -21.79 -2.42 -22.63
N HIS A 24 -21.30 -3.63 -22.56
CA HIS A 24 -20.21 -4.04 -21.70
C HIS A 24 -19.22 -4.88 -22.50
N ALA A 25 -17.94 -4.52 -22.47
CA ALA A 25 -16.88 -5.20 -23.23
C ALA A 25 -16.18 -6.32 -22.43
N GLY A 26 -16.60 -6.57 -21.18
CA GLY A 26 -15.98 -7.54 -20.28
C GLY A 26 -16.41 -8.99 -20.54
N THR A 27 -15.60 -9.92 -20.04
CA THR A 27 -15.86 -11.36 -20.10
C THR A 27 -16.85 -11.83 -19.02
N HIS A 28 -16.98 -11.07 -17.92
CA HIS A 28 -17.90 -11.36 -16.82
C HIS A 28 -19.20 -10.59 -16.97
N ASP A 29 -20.32 -11.25 -16.72
CA ASP A 29 -21.64 -10.63 -16.75
C ASP A 29 -21.90 -9.84 -15.45
N ILE A 30 -21.43 -8.61 -15.42
CA ILE A 30 -21.61 -7.69 -14.27
C ILE A 30 -23.09 -7.42 -13.99
N PHE A 31 -23.97 -7.56 -14.97
CA PHE A 31 -25.41 -7.26 -14.85
C PHE A 31 -26.27 -8.45 -14.45
N ALA A 32 -25.68 -9.64 -14.23
CA ALA A 32 -26.42 -10.83 -13.79
C ALA A 32 -27.34 -10.57 -12.59
N PRO A 33 -26.91 -9.87 -11.51
CA PRO A 33 -27.78 -9.61 -10.34
C PRO A 33 -29.01 -8.77 -10.67
N VAL A 34 -28.87 -7.80 -11.58
CA VAL A 34 -30.00 -6.96 -12.01
C VAL A 34 -30.97 -7.78 -12.86
N ARG A 35 -30.47 -8.63 -13.75
CA ARG A 35 -31.26 -9.49 -14.61
C ARG A 35 -32.07 -10.51 -13.81
N GLU A 36 -31.46 -11.13 -12.79
CA GLU A 36 -32.15 -12.06 -11.89
C GLU A 36 -33.26 -11.37 -11.10
N ARG A 37 -33.03 -10.16 -10.61
CA ARG A 37 -34.08 -9.36 -9.94
C ARG A 37 -35.23 -9.04 -10.87
N LEU A 38 -34.96 -8.65 -12.11
CA LEU A 38 -36.01 -8.39 -13.11
C LEU A 38 -36.82 -9.62 -13.44
N GLN A 39 -36.18 -10.80 -13.55
CA GLN A 39 -36.88 -12.07 -13.82
C GLN A 39 -37.75 -12.52 -12.65
N SER A 40 -37.28 -12.32 -11.40
CA SER A 40 -38.06 -12.69 -10.21
C SER A 40 -39.17 -11.72 -9.88
N ALA A 41 -39.07 -10.46 -10.32
CA ALA A 41 -40.05 -9.39 -10.06
C ALA A 41 -41.24 -9.39 -11.04
N THR A 42 -41.38 -10.37 -11.94
CA THR A 42 -42.39 -10.39 -13.03
C THR A 42 -43.84 -10.36 -12.51
N ASP A 43 -44.08 -10.74 -11.24
CA ASP A 43 -45.43 -10.75 -10.66
C ASP A 43 -45.81 -9.51 -9.79
N THR A 44 -44.85 -8.66 -9.48
CA THR A 44 -45.08 -7.53 -8.55
C THR A 44 -44.26 -6.27 -8.91
N ILE A 45 -44.15 -5.94 -10.19
CA ILE A 45 -43.48 -4.67 -10.56
C ILE A 45 -44.39 -3.51 -10.19
N ASP A 46 -44.11 -2.85 -9.06
CA ASP A 46 -44.61 -1.54 -8.76
C ASP A 46 -44.31 -0.62 -9.95
N GLN A 47 -45.28 0.16 -10.40
CA GLN A 47 -45.17 1.03 -11.59
C GLN A 47 -43.95 1.96 -11.54
N ALA A 48 -43.51 2.33 -10.34
CA ALA A 48 -42.30 3.14 -10.13
C ALA A 48 -41.00 2.38 -10.51
N HIS A 49 -40.94 1.06 -10.33
CA HIS A 49 -39.77 0.24 -10.68
C HIS A 49 -39.74 -0.20 -12.15
N ALA A 50 -40.82 0.01 -12.87
CA ALA A 50 -40.93 -0.28 -14.31
C ALA A 50 -40.36 0.84 -15.21
N GLN A 51 -39.88 1.94 -14.60
CA GLN A 51 -39.37 3.08 -15.36
C GLN A 51 -37.94 2.84 -15.85
N ALA A 52 -37.63 3.30 -17.07
CA ALA A 52 -36.33 3.11 -17.69
C ALA A 52 -35.17 3.75 -16.88
N ASP A 53 -35.42 4.89 -16.22
CA ASP A 53 -34.43 5.55 -15.38
C ASP A 53 -34.12 4.77 -14.10
N HIS A 54 -35.10 4.09 -13.50
CA HIS A 54 -34.86 3.19 -12.37
C HIS A 54 -34.02 1.97 -12.79
N LEU A 55 -34.29 1.39 -13.95
CA LEU A 55 -33.45 0.32 -14.49
C LEU A 55 -32.03 0.83 -14.80
N GLY A 56 -31.92 2.03 -15.38
CA GLY A 56 -30.63 2.68 -15.62
C GLY A 56 -29.82 2.89 -14.33
N TYR A 57 -30.51 3.35 -13.27
CA TYR A 57 -29.94 3.43 -11.93
C TYR A 57 -29.45 2.06 -11.45
N ALA A 58 -30.28 1.02 -11.48
CA ALA A 58 -29.93 -0.30 -10.99
C ALA A 58 -28.71 -0.91 -11.72
N LEU A 59 -28.56 -0.64 -13.01
CA LEU A 59 -27.39 -1.06 -13.79
C LEU A 59 -26.13 -0.26 -13.42
N ALA A 60 -26.26 1.04 -13.21
CA ALA A 60 -25.15 1.91 -12.79
C ALA A 60 -24.68 1.60 -11.36
N ASP A 61 -25.61 1.31 -10.46
CA ASP A 61 -25.38 0.99 -9.06
C ASP A 61 -24.51 -0.26 -8.91
N VAL A 62 -24.80 -1.32 -9.64
CA VAL A 62 -23.98 -2.54 -9.66
C VAL A 62 -22.54 -2.25 -10.14
N VAL A 63 -22.36 -1.34 -11.09
CA VAL A 63 -21.02 -0.92 -11.54
C VAL A 63 -20.29 -0.17 -10.43
N VAL A 64 -20.96 0.70 -9.70
CA VAL A 64 -20.38 1.43 -8.56
C VAL A 64 -20.05 0.47 -7.42
N ASP A 65 -20.97 -0.43 -7.09
CA ASP A 65 -20.78 -1.41 -6.03
C ASP A 65 -19.62 -2.38 -6.30
N SER A 66 -19.34 -2.69 -7.57
CA SER A 66 -18.16 -3.48 -7.94
C SER A 66 -16.85 -2.83 -7.50
N GLY A 67 -16.83 -1.51 -7.35
CA GLY A 67 -15.68 -0.77 -6.82
C GLY A 67 -15.31 -1.13 -5.40
N PHE A 68 -16.28 -1.47 -4.54
CA PHE A 68 -16.02 -1.91 -3.16
C PHE A 68 -15.22 -3.20 -3.11
N SER A 69 -15.56 -4.19 -3.95
CA SER A 69 -14.82 -5.46 -4.03
C SER A 69 -13.37 -5.23 -4.43
N VAL A 70 -13.16 -4.42 -5.48
CA VAL A 70 -11.81 -4.09 -5.95
C VAL A 70 -10.99 -3.38 -4.87
N VAL A 71 -11.59 -2.42 -4.16
CA VAL A 71 -10.90 -1.69 -3.08
C VAL A 71 -10.60 -2.61 -1.90
N ALA A 72 -11.49 -3.55 -1.57
CA ALA A 72 -11.26 -4.54 -0.51
C ALA A 72 -10.03 -5.42 -0.82
N ASP A 73 -9.90 -5.90 -2.07
CA ASP A 73 -8.73 -6.70 -2.51
C ASP A 73 -7.41 -5.90 -2.34
N TYR A 74 -7.44 -4.60 -2.61
CA TYR A 74 -6.28 -3.73 -2.36
C TYR A 74 -6.00 -3.53 -0.87
N GLY A 75 -7.05 -3.48 -0.03
CA GLY A 75 -6.92 -3.42 1.43
C GLY A 75 -6.20 -4.66 1.98
N GLU A 76 -6.66 -5.86 1.58
CA GLU A 76 -6.02 -7.12 1.96
C GLU A 76 -4.54 -7.18 1.49
N ARG A 77 -4.26 -6.69 0.29
CA ARG A 77 -2.88 -6.65 -0.22
C ARG A 77 -2.00 -5.69 0.57
N LEU A 78 -2.57 -4.56 1.02
CA LEU A 78 -1.88 -3.60 1.87
C LEU A 78 -1.50 -4.20 3.22
N GLU A 79 -2.43 -4.89 3.87
CA GLU A 79 -2.20 -5.61 5.14
C GLU A 79 -1.09 -6.67 5.00
N GLN A 80 -1.13 -7.46 3.93
CA GLN A 80 -0.08 -8.44 3.64
C GLN A 80 1.31 -7.78 3.47
N LEU A 81 1.38 -6.63 2.79
CA LEU A 81 2.63 -5.90 2.62
C LEU A 81 3.14 -5.31 3.94
N GLU A 82 2.25 -4.89 4.83
CA GLU A 82 2.61 -4.45 6.17
C GLU A 82 3.29 -5.57 6.95
N ASP A 83 2.71 -6.76 6.97
CA ASP A 83 3.29 -7.94 7.61
C ASP A 83 4.65 -8.31 6.99
N GLU A 84 4.76 -8.30 5.65
CA GLU A 84 6.03 -8.58 4.95
C GLU A 84 7.15 -7.59 5.32
N ILE A 85 6.83 -6.31 5.56
CA ILE A 85 7.78 -5.27 5.99
C ILE A 85 8.34 -5.57 7.38
N PHE A 86 7.47 -5.92 8.33
CA PHE A 86 7.90 -6.23 9.70
C PHE A 86 8.72 -7.51 9.78
N GLU A 87 8.35 -8.53 9.01
CA GLU A 87 9.04 -9.83 8.99
C GLU A 87 10.33 -9.84 8.16
N ALA A 88 10.62 -8.77 7.43
CA ALA A 88 11.79 -8.62 6.55
C ALA A 88 11.93 -9.73 5.48
N ARG A 89 10.82 -10.29 5.01
CA ARG A 89 10.80 -11.48 4.16
C ARG A 89 11.14 -11.23 2.68
N SER A 90 11.02 -10.02 2.19
CA SER A 90 11.14 -9.76 0.74
C SER A 90 12.15 -8.67 0.42
N HIS A 91 12.98 -8.92 -0.62
CA HIS A 91 13.97 -7.96 -1.13
C HIS A 91 13.37 -6.93 -2.11
N ASN A 92 12.12 -7.11 -2.55
CA ASN A 92 11.52 -6.29 -3.62
C ASN A 92 10.28 -5.51 -3.18
N LEU A 93 10.14 -5.27 -1.85
CA LEU A 93 8.96 -4.61 -1.28
C LEU A 93 8.70 -3.22 -1.85
N ILE A 94 9.76 -2.45 -2.09
CA ILE A 94 9.65 -1.08 -2.62
C ILE A 94 8.94 -1.07 -3.98
N SER A 95 9.30 -1.97 -4.90
CA SER A 95 8.64 -2.01 -6.21
C SER A 95 7.18 -2.43 -6.09
N VAL A 96 6.87 -3.39 -5.22
CA VAL A 96 5.48 -3.84 -4.98
C VAL A 96 4.63 -2.72 -4.40
N ILE A 97 5.16 -1.94 -3.44
CA ILE A 97 4.47 -0.77 -2.88
C ILE A 97 4.23 0.30 -3.96
N HIS A 98 5.21 0.55 -4.83
CA HIS A 98 5.06 1.49 -5.95
C HIS A 98 4.01 1.03 -6.97
N ASP A 99 3.96 -0.25 -7.29
CA ASP A 99 2.97 -0.81 -8.22
C ASP A 99 1.56 -0.72 -7.63
N LEU A 100 1.40 -1.06 -6.34
CA LEU A 100 0.15 -0.91 -5.61
C LEU A 100 -0.31 0.56 -5.60
N ARG A 101 0.59 1.49 -5.30
CA ARG A 101 0.30 2.92 -5.31
C ARG A 101 -0.14 3.43 -6.68
N ARG A 102 0.49 2.93 -7.76
CA ARG A 102 0.12 3.26 -9.14
C ARG A 102 -1.27 2.73 -9.49
N ALA A 103 -1.58 1.49 -9.10
CA ALA A 103 -2.87 0.87 -9.31
C ALA A 103 -3.98 1.65 -8.59
N LEU A 104 -3.78 2.00 -7.30
CA LEU A 104 -4.70 2.83 -6.52
C LEU A 104 -4.89 4.23 -7.14
N SER A 105 -3.83 4.85 -7.67
CA SER A 105 -3.93 6.14 -8.36
C SER A 105 -4.79 6.04 -9.63
N THR A 106 -4.67 4.93 -10.37
CA THR A 106 -5.45 4.67 -11.57
C THR A 106 -6.92 4.42 -11.22
N LEU A 107 -7.17 3.58 -10.22
CA LEU A 107 -8.51 3.30 -9.69
C LEU A 107 -9.20 4.60 -9.24
N ARG A 108 -8.53 5.42 -8.43
CA ARG A 108 -9.01 6.72 -7.98
C ARG A 108 -9.45 7.62 -9.13
N LYS A 109 -8.66 7.69 -10.21
CA LYS A 109 -8.99 8.50 -11.39
C LYS A 109 -10.28 8.00 -12.05
N THR A 110 -10.43 6.69 -12.19
CA THR A 110 -11.62 6.05 -12.78
C THR A 110 -12.86 6.32 -11.92
N LEU A 111 -12.76 6.10 -10.61
CA LEU A 111 -13.86 6.33 -9.66
C LEU A 111 -14.32 7.80 -9.62
N ARG A 112 -13.40 8.75 -9.70
CA ARG A 112 -13.75 10.18 -9.79
C ARG A 112 -14.50 10.50 -11.06
N SER A 113 -14.12 9.92 -12.19
CA SER A 113 -14.87 10.08 -13.44
C SER A 113 -16.28 9.48 -13.35
N GLN A 114 -16.46 8.37 -12.65
CA GLN A 114 -17.77 7.79 -12.36
C GLN A 114 -18.61 8.74 -11.48
N GLN A 115 -18.04 9.26 -10.40
CA GLN A 115 -18.70 10.21 -9.53
C GLN A 115 -19.17 11.48 -10.28
N GLU A 116 -18.33 12.04 -11.13
CA GLU A 116 -18.70 13.18 -11.97
C GLU A 116 -19.88 12.86 -12.90
N MET A 117 -19.91 11.65 -13.48
CA MET A 117 -21.03 11.18 -14.31
C MET A 117 -22.32 11.12 -13.50
N ILE A 118 -22.28 10.53 -12.29
CA ILE A 118 -23.45 10.43 -11.39
C ILE A 118 -23.96 11.82 -11.01
N GLN A 119 -23.06 12.75 -10.65
CA GLN A 119 -23.43 14.14 -10.31
C GLN A 119 -24.10 14.86 -11.49
N ARG A 120 -23.56 14.70 -12.71
CA ARG A 120 -24.20 15.26 -13.92
C ARG A 120 -25.58 14.65 -14.16
N TRP A 121 -25.76 13.37 -13.87
CA TRP A 121 -27.03 12.69 -14.00
C TRP A 121 -28.06 13.26 -13.00
N LEU A 122 -27.68 13.48 -11.73
CA LEU A 122 -28.51 14.10 -10.70
C LEU A 122 -29.00 15.49 -11.07
N VAL A 123 -28.15 16.30 -11.70
CA VAL A 123 -28.43 17.70 -12.06
C VAL A 123 -29.12 17.83 -13.43
N SER A 124 -29.24 16.73 -14.18
CA SER A 124 -29.82 16.76 -15.53
C SER A 124 -31.28 17.27 -15.53
N GLU A 125 -31.54 18.36 -16.21
CA GLU A 125 -32.88 18.99 -16.36
C GLU A 125 -33.70 18.35 -17.49
N HIS A 126 -33.13 17.35 -18.23
CA HIS A 126 -33.73 16.84 -19.48
C HIS A 126 -34.88 15.85 -19.28
N GLY A 127 -35.48 15.77 -18.09
CA GLY A 127 -36.68 14.96 -17.83
C GLY A 127 -36.43 13.41 -17.92
N VAL A 128 -35.16 12.98 -18.00
CA VAL A 128 -34.79 11.56 -18.08
C VAL A 128 -34.87 10.91 -16.70
N VAL A 129 -34.78 11.70 -15.63
CA VAL A 129 -34.84 11.20 -14.24
C VAL A 129 -36.13 11.65 -13.60
N HIS A 130 -36.99 10.73 -13.23
CA HIS A 130 -38.18 11.02 -12.45
C HIS A 130 -37.81 11.45 -11.03
N LEU A 131 -38.59 12.37 -10.45
CA LEU A 131 -38.34 12.90 -9.10
C LEU A 131 -38.25 11.79 -8.04
N GLU A 132 -39.03 10.73 -8.22
CA GLU A 132 -39.07 9.55 -7.34
C GLU A 132 -37.76 8.76 -7.33
N ASN A 133 -36.98 8.79 -8.42
CA ASN A 133 -35.74 8.07 -8.56
C ASN A 133 -34.49 8.88 -8.11
N ARG A 134 -34.65 10.18 -7.86
CA ARG A 134 -33.52 11.02 -7.37
C ARG A 134 -32.90 10.56 -6.05
N PRO A 135 -33.65 10.07 -5.05
CA PRO A 135 -33.05 9.55 -3.82
C PRO A 135 -32.09 8.34 -4.07
N TYR A 136 -32.46 7.45 -4.98
CA TYR A 136 -31.64 6.29 -5.35
C TYR A 136 -30.32 6.70 -6.01
N ILE A 137 -30.37 7.67 -6.96
CA ILE A 137 -29.15 8.18 -7.61
C ILE A 137 -28.27 8.92 -6.60
N ARG A 138 -28.84 9.58 -5.59
CA ARG A 138 -28.07 10.22 -4.52
C ARG A 138 -27.40 9.18 -3.63
N ASP A 139 -28.07 8.09 -3.31
CA ASP A 139 -27.48 6.98 -2.56
C ASP A 139 -26.32 6.34 -3.32
N MET A 140 -26.46 6.14 -4.63
CA MET A 140 -25.36 5.69 -5.50
C MET A 140 -24.18 6.70 -5.52
N GLU A 141 -24.43 8.02 -5.48
CA GLU A 141 -23.35 9.02 -5.35
C GLU A 141 -22.63 8.88 -4.01
N ASP A 142 -23.36 8.65 -2.92
CA ASP A 142 -22.78 8.46 -1.59
C ASP A 142 -21.95 7.15 -1.53
N HIS A 143 -22.37 6.10 -2.25
CA HIS A 143 -21.58 4.87 -2.44
C HIS A 143 -20.30 5.17 -3.20
N ALA A 144 -20.38 5.82 -4.35
CA ALA A 144 -19.20 6.19 -5.13
C ALA A 144 -18.21 7.02 -4.31
N ARG A 145 -18.70 7.96 -3.50
CA ARG A 145 -17.86 8.78 -2.61
C ARG A 145 -17.14 7.91 -1.58
N ARG A 146 -17.82 6.97 -0.93
CA ARG A 146 -17.23 6.06 0.04
C ARG A 146 -16.11 5.21 -0.56
N VAL A 147 -16.30 4.68 -1.78
CA VAL A 147 -15.27 3.92 -2.49
C VAL A 147 -14.04 4.80 -2.79
N ILE A 148 -14.24 6.06 -3.17
CA ILE A 148 -13.16 7.02 -3.41
C ILE A 148 -12.40 7.31 -2.12
N ASP A 149 -13.11 7.58 -1.02
CA ASP A 149 -12.50 7.90 0.28
C ASP A 149 -11.65 6.72 0.81
N LEU A 150 -12.13 5.47 0.64
CA LEU A 150 -11.35 4.26 0.94
C LEU A 150 -10.11 4.15 0.06
N THR A 151 -10.26 4.41 -1.24
CA THR A 151 -9.13 4.38 -2.19
C THR A 151 -8.08 5.42 -1.83
N ASP A 152 -8.51 6.64 -1.44
CA ASP A 152 -7.63 7.71 -0.98
C ASP A 152 -6.90 7.30 0.31
N SER A 153 -7.61 6.70 1.27
CA SER A 153 -7.01 6.19 2.52
C SER A 153 -5.94 5.12 2.26
N TYR A 154 -6.22 4.16 1.39
CA TYR A 154 -5.24 3.12 1.04
C TYR A 154 -4.06 3.67 0.24
N HIS A 155 -4.30 4.64 -0.65
CA HIS A 155 -3.21 5.32 -1.34
C HIS A 155 -2.27 6.04 -0.36
N ASP A 156 -2.79 6.71 0.64
CA ASP A 156 -1.99 7.39 1.67
C ASP A 156 -1.27 6.38 2.57
N ALA A 157 -1.91 5.26 2.90
CA ALA A 157 -1.29 4.18 3.65
C ALA A 157 -0.09 3.56 2.91
N THR A 158 -0.10 3.49 1.56
CA THR A 158 1.11 3.04 0.80
C THR A 158 2.30 3.97 1.03
N GLY A 159 2.07 5.28 1.22
CA GLY A 159 3.13 6.23 1.58
C GLY A 159 3.70 5.94 2.97
N ALA A 160 2.83 5.75 3.96
CA ALA A 160 3.23 5.41 5.32
C ALA A 160 4.00 4.08 5.40
N LEU A 161 3.62 3.07 4.61
CA LEU A 161 4.35 1.80 4.51
C LEU A 161 5.77 2.00 3.98
N LEU A 162 5.95 2.83 2.96
CA LEU A 162 7.27 3.14 2.42
C LEU A 162 8.14 3.82 3.47
N ASP A 163 7.61 4.81 4.20
CA ASP A 163 8.32 5.51 5.26
C ASP A 163 8.69 4.56 6.42
N THR A 164 7.80 3.65 6.78
CA THR A 164 8.05 2.60 7.78
C THR A 164 9.17 1.67 7.32
N HIS A 165 9.15 1.21 6.07
CA HIS A 165 10.20 0.36 5.51
C HIS A 165 11.57 1.04 5.55
N LEU A 166 11.66 2.31 5.15
CA LEU A 166 12.91 3.09 5.19
C LEU A 166 13.40 3.30 6.63
N SER A 167 12.48 3.54 7.57
CA SER A 167 12.81 3.70 8.99
C SER A 167 13.38 2.41 9.58
N LEU A 168 12.76 1.26 9.30
CA LEU A 168 13.25 -0.04 9.74
C LEU A 168 14.60 -0.39 9.12
N ALA A 169 14.82 -0.07 7.85
CA ALA A 169 16.13 -0.24 7.20
C ALA A 169 17.20 0.62 7.86
N SER A 170 16.89 1.87 8.19
CA SER A 170 17.80 2.77 8.93
C SER A 170 18.12 2.26 10.33
N MET A 171 17.13 1.74 11.06
CA MET A 171 17.34 1.13 12.39
C MET A 171 18.30 -0.06 12.31
N ARG A 172 18.12 -0.96 11.33
CA ARG A 172 19.01 -2.12 11.12
C ARG A 172 20.43 -1.68 10.79
N LEU A 173 20.63 -0.64 9.96
CA LEU A 173 21.94 -0.07 9.68
C LEU A 173 22.59 0.48 10.95
N ASN A 174 21.85 1.19 11.80
CA ASN A 174 22.34 1.70 13.06
C ASN A 174 22.76 0.58 14.01
N ASP A 175 22.03 -0.52 14.08
CA ASP A 175 22.38 -1.68 14.90
C ASP A 175 23.69 -2.33 14.41
N VAL A 176 23.86 -2.51 13.11
CA VAL A 176 25.12 -3.02 12.53
C VAL A 176 26.28 -2.06 12.83
N MET A 177 26.07 -0.75 12.65
CA MET A 177 27.08 0.26 12.96
C MET A 177 27.45 0.27 14.45
N ARG A 178 26.48 0.09 15.33
CA ARG A 178 26.71 -0.02 16.78
C ARG A 178 27.60 -1.20 17.12
N VAL A 179 27.31 -2.38 16.57
CA VAL A 179 28.13 -3.58 16.78
C VAL A 179 29.55 -3.37 16.24
N LEU A 180 29.68 -2.82 15.03
CA LEU A 180 30.98 -2.53 14.43
C LEU A 180 31.80 -1.53 15.27
N THR A 181 31.14 -0.47 15.78
CA THR A 181 31.76 0.53 16.65
C THR A 181 32.24 -0.09 17.96
N LEU A 182 31.43 -0.96 18.59
CA LEU A 182 31.82 -1.68 19.81
C LEU A 182 33.06 -2.52 19.56
N ILE A 183 33.07 -3.30 18.48
CA ILE A 183 34.24 -4.11 18.10
C ILE A 183 35.46 -3.20 17.89
N ALA A 184 35.33 -2.14 17.11
CA ALA A 184 36.43 -1.22 16.82
C ALA A 184 36.97 -0.55 18.09
N THR A 185 36.09 -0.12 18.99
CA THR A 185 36.46 0.57 20.25
C THR A 185 37.26 -0.34 21.17
N VAL A 186 36.97 -1.63 21.19
CA VAL A 186 37.71 -2.61 22.00
C VAL A 186 38.99 -3.05 21.28
N PHE A 187 38.91 -3.44 20.02
CA PHE A 187 40.06 -4.05 19.32
C PHE A 187 41.12 -3.02 18.86
N MET A 188 40.76 -1.76 18.60
CA MET A 188 41.72 -0.77 18.14
C MET A 188 42.81 -0.48 19.21
N PRO A 189 42.49 -0.17 20.46
CA PRO A 189 43.51 0.03 21.49
C PRO A 189 44.26 -1.30 21.81
N LEU A 190 43.58 -2.44 21.82
CA LEU A 190 44.26 -3.73 22.03
C LEU A 190 45.28 -4.02 20.94
N SER A 191 44.90 -3.80 19.66
CA SER A 191 45.80 -4.00 18.52
C SER A 191 46.96 -3.02 18.54
N PHE A 192 46.73 -1.76 18.96
CA PHE A 192 47.79 -0.79 19.12
C PHE A 192 48.80 -1.19 20.19
N ILE A 193 48.32 -1.62 21.36
CA ILE A 193 49.20 -2.11 22.44
C ILE A 193 49.98 -3.34 21.98
N ALA A 194 49.28 -4.33 21.42
CA ALA A 194 49.92 -5.56 20.93
C ALA A 194 50.93 -5.27 19.81
N GLY A 195 50.61 -4.33 18.89
CA GLY A 195 51.54 -3.90 17.85
C GLY A 195 52.78 -3.17 18.39
N LEU A 196 52.60 -2.29 19.37
CA LEU A 196 53.72 -1.58 20.02
C LEU A 196 54.64 -2.55 20.73
N TYR A 197 54.09 -3.48 21.51
CA TYR A 197 54.88 -4.50 22.22
C TYR A 197 55.42 -5.64 21.29
N GLY A 198 54.89 -5.77 20.10
CA GLY A 198 55.39 -6.65 19.06
C GLY A 198 56.59 -6.11 18.27
N MET A 199 56.98 -4.86 18.48
CA MET A 199 58.14 -4.28 17.82
C MET A 199 59.48 -4.78 18.43
N ASN A 200 60.48 -4.91 17.57
CA ASN A 200 61.83 -5.29 18.02
C ASN A 200 62.58 -4.07 18.53
N PHE A 201 62.60 -3.86 19.86
CA PHE A 201 63.34 -2.81 20.48
C PHE A 201 64.71 -3.26 20.94
N ASN A 202 65.74 -2.42 20.77
CA ASN A 202 67.07 -2.68 21.32
C ASN A 202 67.10 -2.23 22.80
N THR A 203 67.17 -3.18 23.70
CA THR A 203 67.13 -2.98 25.16
C THR A 203 68.42 -2.37 25.76
N THR A 204 69.43 -2.05 24.96
CA THR A 204 70.68 -1.44 25.44
C THR A 204 70.52 0.06 25.71
N SER A 205 69.46 0.72 25.22
CA SER A 205 69.18 2.13 25.47
C SER A 205 68.12 2.28 26.57
N PRO A 206 68.35 3.15 27.57
CA PRO A 206 67.39 3.33 28.67
C PRO A 206 66.03 3.96 28.24
N TRP A 207 65.95 4.42 27.00
CA TRP A 207 64.73 5.00 26.43
C TRP A 207 63.93 4.05 25.56
N ASN A 208 64.42 2.84 25.33
CA ASN A 208 63.78 1.83 24.50
C ASN A 208 62.99 0.83 25.36
N MET A 209 61.73 1.16 25.68
CA MET A 209 60.80 0.31 26.44
C MET A 209 61.44 -0.35 27.67
N PRO A 210 61.81 0.41 28.70
CA PRO A 210 62.41 -0.16 29.90
C PRO A 210 61.55 -1.16 30.65
N GLU A 211 60.23 -1.12 30.43
CA GLU A 211 59.23 -2.04 30.98
C GLU A 211 59.38 -3.49 30.46
N LEU A 212 60.05 -3.69 29.32
CA LEU A 212 60.32 -5.06 28.82
C LEU A 212 61.30 -5.85 29.71
N GLY A 213 62.19 -5.13 30.43
CA GLY A 213 63.11 -5.72 31.41
C GLY A 213 62.50 -5.88 32.81
N TRP A 214 61.26 -5.40 33.05
CA TRP A 214 60.65 -5.44 34.36
C TRP A 214 59.85 -6.69 34.62
N TYR A 215 60.04 -7.32 35.78
CA TYR A 215 59.42 -8.63 36.14
C TYR A 215 57.86 -8.59 36.03
N TYR A 216 57.24 -7.44 36.35
CA TYR A 216 55.77 -7.25 36.30
C TYR A 216 55.28 -6.61 35.00
N GLY A 217 56.16 -6.27 34.05
CA GLY A 217 55.79 -5.56 32.83
C GLY A 217 54.73 -6.26 32.03
N TYR A 218 54.91 -7.52 31.72
CA TYR A 218 53.96 -8.35 30.97
C TYR A 218 52.59 -8.53 31.67
N PRO A 219 52.52 -8.92 32.98
CA PRO A 219 51.26 -9.04 33.69
C PRO A 219 50.44 -7.70 33.74
N ILE A 220 51.16 -6.58 33.89
CA ILE A 220 50.50 -5.25 33.92
C ILE A 220 49.89 -4.92 32.54
N VAL A 221 50.63 -5.14 31.46
CA VAL A 221 50.08 -4.87 30.10
C VAL A 221 48.90 -5.75 29.81
N LEU A 222 48.92 -7.04 30.15
CA LEU A 222 47.76 -7.94 30.05
C LEU A 222 46.59 -7.45 30.91
N GLY A 223 46.86 -6.97 32.12
CA GLY A 223 45.84 -6.37 32.99
C GLY A 223 45.18 -5.14 32.39
N VAL A 224 45.98 -4.23 31.80
CA VAL A 224 45.46 -3.07 31.09
C VAL A 224 44.64 -3.46 29.86
N MET A 225 45.12 -4.46 29.07
CA MET A 225 44.38 -4.97 27.92
C MET A 225 43.07 -5.68 28.31
N GLY A 226 43.03 -6.30 29.47
CA GLY A 226 41.78 -6.94 29.98
C GLY A 226 40.79 -5.99 30.64
N ALA A 227 41.24 -4.77 30.98
CA ALA A 227 40.42 -3.70 31.58
C ALA A 227 39.79 -2.76 30.52
N LEU A 228 40.30 -2.80 29.28
CA LEU A 228 39.77 -2.09 28.12
C LEU A 228 38.57 -2.83 27.51
#